data_2d8a4efd019203e5d3bea7848928cc7f
#
_entry.id   2d8a4efd019203e5d3bea7848928cc7f
#
_cell.length_a   1.000
_cell.length_b   1.000
_cell.length_c   1.000
_cell.angle_alpha   90.00
_cell.angle_beta   90.00
_cell.angle_gamma   90.00
#
_symmetry.space_group_name_H-M   'P 1'
#
loop_
_entity.id
_entity.type
_entity.pdbx_description
1 polymer ?
#
loop_
_entity_poly.entity_id
_entity_poly.type
_entity_poly.pdbx_seq_one_letter_code
_entity_poly.pdbx_strand_id
1 'polypeptide(L)'
;MRTVLTAALLLAALPVMAATPPKPARLGLCAACHGETGMAQIPAAPNLAGQKVDYLREALKQYRDGRRNAPLMKAAIGPISDADLDALAQWYSAQTPAQATP
;
A
#
# COMPACT_ATOMS: atom_id res chain seq x y z
N MET A 1 45.88 -29.62 -31.57
CA MET A 1 45.22 -29.16 -30.33
C MET A 1 44.19 -28.09 -30.69
N ARG A 2 42.91 -28.42 -30.58
CA ARG A 2 41.82 -27.45 -30.80
C ARG A 2 41.40 -26.86 -29.48
N THR A 3 41.73 -25.62 -29.22
CA THR A 3 41.26 -24.86 -28.06
C THR A 3 39.81 -24.43 -28.33
N VAL A 4 38.89 -25.01 -27.55
CA VAL A 4 37.47 -24.57 -27.56
C VAL A 4 37.38 -23.43 -26.56
N LEU A 5 37.21 -22.18 -27.07
CA LEU A 5 36.86 -21.06 -26.24
C LEU A 5 35.36 -21.13 -25.90
N THR A 6 35.02 -21.53 -24.71
CA THR A 6 33.64 -21.38 -24.19
C THR A 6 33.44 -19.94 -23.73
N ALA A 7 32.70 -19.18 -24.52
CA ALA A 7 32.23 -17.84 -24.12
C ALA A 7 31.11 -18.02 -23.07
N ALA A 8 31.39 -17.68 -21.81
CA ALA A 8 30.39 -17.64 -20.77
C ALA A 8 29.51 -16.39 -21.00
N LEU A 9 28.24 -16.60 -21.35
CA LEU A 9 27.25 -15.53 -21.45
C LEU A 9 26.84 -15.13 -20.03
N LEU A 10 27.35 -14.02 -19.53
CA LEU A 10 26.91 -13.41 -18.29
C LEU A 10 25.56 -12.73 -18.54
N LEU A 11 24.47 -13.40 -18.18
CA LEU A 11 23.15 -12.76 -18.12
C LEU A 11 23.18 -11.79 -16.93
N ALA A 12 23.28 -10.50 -17.20
CA ALA A 12 23.08 -9.47 -16.20
C ALA A 12 21.57 -9.44 -15.82
N ALA A 13 21.24 -9.86 -14.59
CA ALA A 13 19.91 -9.69 -14.05
C ALA A 13 19.65 -8.20 -13.81
N LEU A 14 18.75 -7.60 -14.60
CA LEU A 14 18.28 -6.23 -14.35
C LEU A 14 17.39 -6.23 -13.11
N PRO A 15 17.53 -5.23 -12.21
CA PRO A 15 16.63 -5.12 -11.06
C PRO A 15 15.20 -4.88 -11.55
N VAL A 16 14.27 -5.75 -11.15
CA VAL A 16 12.85 -5.57 -11.40
C VAL A 16 12.34 -4.55 -10.38
N MET A 17 12.10 -3.32 -10.83
CA MET A 17 11.42 -2.31 -10.03
C MET A 17 9.93 -2.68 -9.94
N ALA A 18 9.40 -2.80 -8.70
CA ALA A 18 7.97 -2.97 -8.51
C ALA A 18 7.23 -1.74 -9.07
N ALA A 19 6.22 -1.98 -9.93
CA ALA A 19 5.41 -0.92 -10.47
C ALA A 19 4.62 -0.22 -9.34
N THR A 20 4.57 1.13 -9.35
CA THR A 20 3.69 1.90 -8.47
C THR A 20 2.24 1.59 -8.83
N PRO A 21 1.38 1.22 -7.86
CA PRO A 21 -0.03 0.98 -8.14
C PRO A 21 -0.71 2.27 -8.64
N PRO A 22 -1.72 2.15 -9.51
CA PRO A 22 -2.48 3.32 -9.97
C PRO A 22 -3.22 3.97 -8.79
N LYS A 23 -3.42 5.29 -8.89
CA LYS A 23 -4.16 6.05 -7.89
C LYS A 23 -5.61 5.55 -7.82
N PRO A 24 -6.08 5.06 -6.65
CA PRO A 24 -7.42 4.54 -6.52
C PRO A 24 -8.50 5.61 -6.67
N ALA A 25 -9.62 5.28 -7.31
CA ALA A 25 -10.74 6.20 -7.49
C ALA A 25 -11.36 6.67 -6.16
N ARG A 26 -11.30 5.83 -5.12
CA ARG A 26 -11.86 6.11 -3.78
C ARG A 26 -10.85 6.72 -2.81
N LEU A 27 -9.67 7.08 -3.26
CA LEU A 27 -8.61 7.57 -2.39
C LEU A 27 -9.00 8.83 -1.62
N GLY A 28 -9.76 9.75 -2.22
CA GLY A 28 -10.15 11.01 -1.59
C GLY A 28 -10.86 10.84 -0.24
N LEU A 29 -11.67 9.80 -0.10
CA LEU A 29 -12.37 9.51 1.16
C LEU A 29 -11.39 9.15 2.30
N CYS A 30 -10.36 8.38 2.00
CA CYS A 30 -9.34 7.97 2.97
C CYS A 30 -8.33 9.11 3.22
N ALA A 31 -7.95 9.81 2.15
CA ALA A 31 -6.95 10.87 2.18
C ALA A 31 -7.33 12.05 3.06
N ALA A 32 -8.63 12.32 3.24
CA ALA A 32 -9.10 13.41 4.11
C ALA A 32 -8.53 13.32 5.54
N CYS A 33 -8.33 12.12 6.05
CA CYS A 33 -7.77 11.86 7.38
C CYS A 33 -6.36 11.27 7.33
N HIS A 34 -6.14 10.28 6.46
CA HIS A 34 -4.89 9.53 6.39
C HIS A 34 -3.84 10.14 5.44
N GLY A 35 -4.20 11.20 4.71
CA GLY A 35 -3.35 11.79 3.68
C GLY A 35 -3.37 11.00 2.37
N GLU A 36 -3.06 11.66 1.26
CA GLU A 36 -3.01 11.00 -0.05
C GLU A 36 -1.87 9.98 -0.13
N THR A 37 -0.76 10.25 0.51
CA THR A 37 0.42 9.38 0.57
C THR A 37 0.51 8.58 1.86
N GLY A 38 -0.52 8.59 2.69
CA GLY A 38 -0.56 7.83 3.94
C GLY A 38 0.13 8.48 5.13
N MET A 39 0.42 9.78 5.04
CA MET A 39 0.84 10.58 6.19
C MET A 39 -0.38 11.33 6.73
N ALA A 40 -0.76 11.02 7.98
CA ALA A 40 -2.00 11.48 8.57
C ALA A 40 -2.13 13.01 8.57
N GLN A 41 -3.31 13.50 8.24
CA GLN A 41 -3.65 14.93 8.21
C GLN A 41 -4.32 15.40 9.50
N ILE A 42 -4.76 14.45 10.35
CA ILE A 42 -5.37 14.73 11.64
C ILE A 42 -4.71 13.87 12.73
N PRO A 43 -4.64 14.33 14.00
CA PRO A 43 -3.99 13.58 15.08
C PRO A 43 -4.64 12.21 15.37
N ALA A 44 -5.95 12.09 15.17
CA ALA A 44 -6.70 10.87 15.46
C ALA A 44 -6.51 9.75 14.42
N ALA A 45 -5.97 10.06 13.23
CA ALA A 45 -5.75 9.08 12.19
C ALA A 45 -4.30 8.57 12.20
N PRO A 46 -4.08 7.25 12.08
CA PRO A 46 -2.73 6.71 11.95
C PRO A 46 -2.15 6.94 10.56
N ASN A 47 -0.83 7.00 10.47
CA ASN A 47 -0.12 6.92 9.21
C ASN A 47 -0.27 5.53 8.60
N LEU A 48 -0.46 5.47 7.29
CA LEU A 48 -0.63 4.22 6.53
C LEU A 48 0.52 3.96 5.55
N ALA A 49 1.34 4.97 5.27
CA ALA A 49 2.43 4.87 4.30
C ALA A 49 3.38 3.71 4.63
N GLY A 50 3.63 2.84 3.65
CA GLY A 50 4.57 1.74 3.78
C GLY A 50 4.12 0.60 4.69
N GLN A 51 2.87 0.60 5.17
CA GLN A 51 2.33 -0.50 5.96
C GLN A 51 2.19 -1.75 5.09
N LYS A 52 2.39 -2.92 5.66
CA LYS A 52 2.26 -4.20 4.95
C LYS A 52 0.87 -4.34 4.35
N VAL A 53 0.78 -4.69 3.06
CA VAL A 53 -0.48 -4.78 2.34
C VAL A 53 -1.45 -5.80 2.98
N ASP A 54 -0.96 -6.95 3.41
CA ASP A 54 -1.80 -7.97 4.04
C ASP A 54 -2.33 -7.51 5.40
N TYR A 55 -1.53 -6.74 6.15
CA TYR A 55 -2.00 -6.12 7.38
C TYR A 55 -3.14 -5.12 7.11
N LEU A 56 -2.98 -4.27 6.09
CA LEU A 56 -4.03 -3.31 5.71
C LEU A 56 -5.30 -4.02 5.25
N ARG A 57 -5.18 -5.08 4.45
CA ARG A 57 -6.33 -5.89 4.01
C ARG A 57 -7.09 -6.48 5.19
N GLU A 58 -6.40 -7.09 6.12
CA GLU A 58 -7.02 -7.68 7.31
C GLU A 58 -7.63 -6.60 8.22
N ALA A 59 -6.96 -5.48 8.43
CA ALA A 59 -7.49 -4.38 9.21
C ALA A 59 -8.81 -3.84 8.63
N LEU A 60 -8.89 -3.66 7.31
CA LEU A 60 -10.11 -3.21 6.63
C LEU A 60 -11.27 -4.21 6.82
N LYS A 61 -11.00 -5.52 6.74
CA LYS A 61 -12.01 -6.56 7.03
C LYS A 61 -12.49 -6.48 8.47
N GLN A 62 -11.58 -6.28 9.42
CA GLN A 62 -11.93 -6.19 10.84
C GLN A 62 -12.79 -4.97 11.16
N TYR A 63 -12.56 -3.84 10.49
CA TYR A 63 -13.45 -2.68 10.60
C TYR A 63 -14.84 -2.99 10.03
N ARG A 64 -14.89 -3.67 8.88
CA ARG A 64 -16.16 -4.01 8.22
C ARG A 64 -17.01 -4.96 9.05
N ASP A 65 -16.41 -5.99 9.63
CA ASP A 65 -17.14 -7.00 10.42
C ASP A 65 -17.28 -6.68 11.92
N GLY A 66 -16.74 -5.54 12.35
CA GLY A 66 -16.87 -5.07 13.72
C GLY A 66 -15.89 -5.65 14.72
N ARG A 67 -14.93 -6.50 14.30
CA ARG A 67 -13.87 -7.00 15.18
C ARG A 67 -12.93 -5.88 15.70
N ARG A 68 -12.81 -4.78 14.93
CA ARG A 68 -12.23 -3.53 15.40
C ARG A 68 -13.34 -2.53 15.70
N ASN A 69 -13.40 -2.07 16.95
CA ASN A 69 -14.37 -1.06 17.35
C ASN A 69 -13.90 0.34 16.94
N ALA A 70 -14.21 0.71 15.71
CA ALA A 70 -13.92 2.03 15.15
C ALA A 70 -15.08 2.47 14.26
N PRO A 71 -16.13 3.07 14.86
CA PRO A 71 -17.37 3.42 14.14
C PRO A 71 -17.14 4.31 12.93
N LEU A 72 -16.19 5.25 13.01
CA LEU A 72 -15.86 6.14 11.90
C LEU A 72 -15.27 5.38 10.71
N MET A 73 -14.34 4.46 10.96
CA MET A 73 -13.75 3.61 9.93
C MET A 73 -14.79 2.65 9.33
N LYS A 74 -15.62 2.06 10.16
CA LYS A 74 -16.70 1.17 9.68
C LYS A 74 -17.66 1.91 8.75
N ALA A 75 -18.05 3.13 9.10
CA ALA A 75 -18.91 3.96 8.28
C ALA A 75 -18.22 4.38 6.97
N ALA A 76 -16.95 4.77 7.03
CA ALA A 76 -16.19 5.20 5.85
C ALA A 76 -16.03 4.08 4.81
N ILE A 77 -15.74 2.86 5.23
CA ILE A 77 -15.50 1.73 4.33
C ILE A 77 -16.78 1.00 3.89
N GLY A 78 -17.90 1.22 4.59
CA GLY A 78 -19.14 0.49 4.35
C GLY A 78 -19.62 0.47 2.90
N PRO A 79 -19.64 1.61 2.17
CA PRO A 79 -20.06 1.65 0.78
C PRO A 79 -18.99 1.22 -0.23
N ILE A 80 -17.76 0.94 0.20
CA ILE A 80 -16.64 0.66 -0.70
C ILE A 80 -16.60 -0.84 -1.03
N SER A 81 -16.44 -1.18 -2.32
CA SER A 81 -16.31 -2.57 -2.76
C SER A 81 -15.01 -3.22 -2.26
N ASP A 82 -14.99 -4.55 -2.21
CA ASP A 82 -13.78 -5.29 -1.83
C ASP A 82 -12.61 -5.00 -2.78
N ALA A 83 -12.89 -4.87 -4.08
CA ALA A 83 -11.86 -4.53 -5.07
C ALA A 83 -11.27 -3.13 -4.82
N ASP A 84 -12.11 -2.15 -4.49
CA ASP A 84 -11.65 -0.79 -4.18
C ASP A 84 -10.89 -0.73 -2.86
N LEU A 85 -11.31 -1.49 -1.85
CA LEU A 85 -10.57 -1.62 -0.58
C LEU A 85 -9.19 -2.24 -0.81
N ASP A 86 -9.10 -3.26 -1.65
CA ASP A 86 -7.82 -3.88 -2.01
C ASP A 86 -6.89 -2.90 -2.74
N ALA A 87 -7.44 -2.13 -3.68
CA ALA A 87 -6.69 -1.08 -4.38
C ALA A 87 -6.15 -0.01 -3.42
N LEU A 88 -6.94 0.39 -2.42
CA LEU A 88 -6.51 1.33 -1.38
C LEU A 88 -5.41 0.74 -0.49
N ALA A 89 -5.52 -0.53 -0.11
CA ALA A 89 -4.48 -1.21 0.65
C ALA A 89 -3.16 -1.28 -0.13
N GLN A 90 -3.20 -1.60 -1.42
CA GLN A 90 -2.03 -1.61 -2.29
C GLN A 90 -1.41 -0.22 -2.43
N TRP A 91 -2.24 0.81 -2.61
CA TRP A 91 -1.80 2.19 -2.74
C TRP A 91 -1.00 2.64 -1.52
N TYR A 92 -1.58 2.55 -0.33
CA TYR A 92 -0.93 2.98 0.90
C TYR A 92 0.30 2.16 1.26
N SER A 93 0.27 0.85 1.02
CA SER A 93 1.43 -0.02 1.22
C SER A 93 2.64 0.39 0.37
N ALA A 94 2.40 0.88 -0.84
CA ALA A 94 3.44 1.30 -1.79
C ALA A 94 4.00 2.69 -1.51
N GLN A 95 3.40 3.47 -0.61
CA GLN A 95 3.89 4.80 -0.28
C GLN A 95 5.12 4.74 0.62
N THR A 96 6.04 5.66 0.42
CA THR A 96 7.22 5.82 1.28
C THR A 96 6.86 6.70 2.47
N PRO A 97 7.03 6.23 3.73
CA PRO A 97 6.83 7.08 4.90
C PRO A 97 7.74 8.32 4.86
N ALA A 98 7.19 9.49 5.19
CA ALA A 98 8.02 10.67 5.36
C ALA A 98 8.95 10.45 6.56
N GLN A 99 10.24 10.69 6.38
CA GLN A 99 11.18 10.66 7.49
C GLN A 99 10.91 11.86 8.40
N ALA A 100 10.83 11.61 9.71
CA ALA A 100 10.80 12.71 10.66
C ALA A 100 12.08 13.52 10.50
N THR A 101 11.94 14.80 10.20
CA THR A 101 13.08 15.73 10.23
C THR A 101 13.51 15.87 11.68
N PRO A 102 14.79 15.65 12.01
CA PRO A 102 15.28 15.83 13.36
C PRO A 102 15.15 17.27 13.83
#